data_d44cab6ae107d11db363aa11e86e2bf5
#
_entry.id   d44cab6ae107d11db363aa11e86e2bf5
#
_cell.length_a   1.000
_cell.length_b   1.000
_cell.length_c   1.000
_cell.angle_alpha   90.00
_cell.angle_beta   90.00
_cell.angle_gamma   90.00
#
_symmetry.space_group_name_H-M   'P 1'
#
loop_
_entity.id
_entity.type
_entity.pdbx_description
1 polymer ?
#
loop_
_entity_poly.entity_id
_entity_poly.type
_entity_poly.pdbx_seq_one_letter_code
_entity_poly.pdbx_strand_id
1 'polypeptide(L)'
;MPPAYPVSIPDVLSVLNLPVDMETNSVFKKHAPLVLELVRLVVVDNYYQSAFDPRVGEDDPLYIAFRYAYCFYMLYSTCEFLNLKTLGDGIVKTVGLDQSATELLTGAEIDAFKANLEKRALTLLGAYLNPTGLARLEQLSPRPARKLRVGVI
;
A
#
# COMPACT_ATOMS: atom_id res chain seq x y z
N MET A 1 2.89 12.33 23.94
CA MET A 1 3.57 12.53 22.66
C MET A 1 2.88 11.71 21.58
N PRO A 2 2.54 12.31 20.46
CA PRO A 2 2.09 11.49 19.35
C PRO A 2 3.22 10.53 18.98
N PRO A 3 2.91 9.25 18.69
CA PRO A 3 3.91 8.32 18.27
C PRO A 3 4.62 8.88 17.02
N ALA A 4 5.95 8.87 17.04
CA ALA A 4 6.71 9.23 15.86
C ALA A 4 6.31 8.25 14.73
N TYR A 5 5.96 8.78 13.59
CA TYR A 5 5.67 7.92 12.44
C TYR A 5 6.97 7.23 12.01
N PRO A 6 6.95 5.93 11.75
CA PRO A 6 8.15 5.19 11.38
C PRO A 6 8.69 5.61 10.01
N VAL A 7 7.86 6.27 9.21
CA VAL A 7 8.21 6.71 7.86
C VAL A 7 7.82 8.16 7.70
N SER A 8 8.75 9.01 7.30
CA SER A 8 8.47 10.41 7.00
C SER A 8 7.74 10.56 5.66
N ILE A 9 7.01 11.65 5.48
CA ILE A 9 6.34 11.93 4.21
C ILE A 9 7.33 12.04 3.04
N PRO A 10 8.49 12.70 3.17
CA PRO A 10 9.50 12.69 2.11
C PRO A 10 9.96 11.28 1.73
N ASP A 11 10.09 10.38 2.69
CA ASP A 11 10.43 8.98 2.42
C ASP A 11 9.31 8.26 1.66
N VAL A 12 8.05 8.50 2.01
CA VAL A 12 6.90 7.94 1.27
C VAL A 12 6.91 8.41 -0.18
N LEU A 13 7.09 9.69 -0.41
CA LEU A 13 7.18 10.26 -1.75
C LEU A 13 8.32 9.65 -2.57
N SER A 14 9.47 9.46 -1.93
CA SER A 14 10.65 8.84 -2.55
C SER A 14 10.39 7.38 -2.94
N VAL A 15 9.85 6.58 -2.02
CA VAL A 15 9.55 5.16 -2.25
C VAL A 15 8.52 4.98 -3.37
N LEU A 16 7.49 5.82 -3.38
CA LEU A 16 6.43 5.78 -4.38
C LEU A 16 6.79 6.49 -5.69
N ASN A 17 7.95 7.13 -5.75
CA ASN A 17 8.40 7.93 -6.88
C ASN A 17 7.39 9.01 -7.29
N LEU A 18 6.85 9.69 -6.31
CA LEU A 18 5.89 10.78 -6.50
C LEU A 18 6.59 12.14 -6.41
N PRO A 19 6.11 13.14 -7.16
CA PRO A 19 6.65 14.49 -7.07
C PRO A 19 6.40 15.11 -5.69
N VAL A 20 7.34 15.93 -5.25
CA VAL A 20 7.18 16.72 -4.04
C VAL A 20 6.22 17.86 -4.33
N ASP A 21 5.01 17.76 -3.84
CA ASP A 21 3.93 18.71 -4.03
C ASP A 21 3.26 19.00 -2.69
N MET A 22 2.93 20.26 -2.44
CA MET A 22 2.31 20.68 -1.18
C MET A 22 0.92 20.04 -0.97
N GLU A 23 0.15 19.87 -2.03
CA GLU A 23 -1.17 19.22 -1.95
C GLU A 23 -1.06 17.73 -1.62
N THR A 24 -0.17 17.02 -2.29
CA THR A 24 0.13 15.61 -2.00
C THR A 24 0.62 15.44 -0.57
N ASN A 25 1.53 16.31 -0.13
CA ASN A 25 2.04 16.32 1.23
C ASN A 25 0.93 16.51 2.26
N SER A 26 0.01 17.45 2.02
CA SER A 26 -1.15 17.70 2.89
C SER A 26 -2.08 16.49 2.97
N VAL A 27 -2.36 15.84 1.85
CA VAL A 27 -3.20 14.62 1.79
C VAL A 27 -2.54 13.48 2.56
N PHE A 28 -1.27 13.24 2.38
CA PHE A 28 -0.53 12.20 3.09
C PHE A 28 -0.50 12.46 4.59
N LYS A 29 -0.28 13.70 5.00
CA LYS A 29 -0.30 14.09 6.41
C LYS A 29 -1.65 13.82 7.07
N LYS A 30 -2.74 14.10 6.38
CA LYS A 30 -4.10 13.80 6.85
C LYS A 30 -4.37 12.31 7.00
N HIS A 31 -3.86 11.49 6.10
CA HIS A 31 -4.11 10.06 6.05
C HIS A 31 -3.14 9.23 6.89
N ALA A 32 -2.03 9.80 7.33
CA ALA A 32 -1.02 9.08 8.10
C ALA A 32 -1.56 8.32 9.33
N PRO A 33 -2.43 8.90 10.18
CA PRO A 33 -3.01 8.16 11.29
C PRO A 33 -3.86 6.96 10.85
N LEU A 34 -4.63 7.12 9.78
CA LEU A 34 -5.44 6.03 9.21
C LEU A 34 -4.56 4.90 8.67
N VAL A 35 -3.49 5.25 7.99
CA VAL A 35 -2.55 4.27 7.43
C VAL A 35 -1.87 3.46 8.54
N LEU A 36 -1.48 4.11 9.64
CA LEU A 36 -0.95 3.40 10.80
C LEU A 36 -1.97 2.41 11.38
N GLU A 37 -3.23 2.79 11.48
CA GLU A 37 -4.28 1.88 11.95
C GLU A 37 -4.50 0.70 10.98
N LEU A 38 -4.43 0.92 9.68
CA LEU A 38 -4.50 -0.16 8.68
C LEU A 38 -3.37 -1.17 8.88
N VAL A 39 -2.16 -0.71 9.09
CA VAL A 39 -1.01 -1.59 9.37
C VAL A 39 -1.18 -2.31 10.70
N ARG A 40 -1.61 -1.60 11.73
CA ARG A 40 -1.84 -2.15 13.06
C ARG A 40 -2.85 -3.29 13.06
N LEU A 41 -3.91 -3.17 12.28
CA LEU A 41 -4.96 -4.19 12.19
C LEU A 41 -4.50 -5.52 11.60
N VAL A 42 -3.43 -5.50 10.80
CA VAL A 42 -2.97 -6.67 10.06
C VAL A 42 -1.65 -7.25 10.58
N VAL A 43 -0.94 -6.53 11.45
CA VAL A 43 0.36 -6.93 12.01
C VAL A 43 0.20 -7.45 13.43
N VAL A 44 0.99 -8.45 13.81
CA VAL A 44 1.07 -8.92 15.20
C VAL A 44 1.53 -7.78 16.10
N ASP A 45 0.85 -7.58 17.24
CA ASP A 45 1.08 -6.44 18.14
C ASP A 45 2.55 -6.26 18.55
N ASN A 46 3.24 -7.34 18.86
CA ASN A 46 4.65 -7.29 19.24
C ASN A 46 5.53 -6.74 18.10
N TYR A 47 5.26 -7.14 16.88
CA TYR A 47 6.00 -6.64 15.71
C TYR A 47 5.66 -5.19 15.40
N TYR A 48 4.41 -4.81 15.56
CA TYR A 48 3.99 -3.43 15.39
C TYR A 48 4.71 -2.50 16.36
N GLN A 49 4.77 -2.88 17.65
CA GLN A 49 5.48 -2.10 18.66
C GLN A 49 6.99 -2.06 18.41
N SER A 50 7.56 -3.18 17.96
CA SER A 50 9.00 -3.26 17.64
C SER A 50 9.39 -2.34 16.49
N ALA A 51 8.51 -2.09 15.52
CA ALA A 51 8.76 -1.18 14.40
C ALA A 51 8.98 0.28 14.84
N PHE A 52 8.47 0.66 16.03
CA PHE A 52 8.68 1.98 16.62
C PHE A 52 9.85 2.03 17.60
N ASP A 53 10.52 0.92 17.86
CA ASP A 53 11.67 0.89 18.76
C ASP A 53 12.88 1.55 18.08
N PRO A 54 13.45 2.62 18.67
CA PRO A 54 14.60 3.33 18.10
C PRO A 54 15.86 2.45 18.00
N ARG A 55 15.86 1.28 18.67
CA ARG A 55 16.95 0.31 18.57
C ARG A 55 16.87 -0.57 17.35
N VAL A 56 15.71 -0.60 16.68
CA VAL A 56 15.55 -1.29 15.40
C VAL A 56 16.24 -0.48 14.32
N GLY A 57 17.28 -1.04 13.72
CA GLY A 57 18.04 -0.38 12.66
C GLY A 57 17.28 -0.31 11.34
N GLU A 58 17.69 0.62 10.47
CA GLU A 58 17.10 0.78 9.14
C GLU A 58 17.28 -0.46 8.25
N ASP A 59 18.27 -1.30 8.57
CA ASP A 59 18.55 -2.56 7.86
C ASP A 59 17.76 -3.76 8.40
N ASP A 60 17.00 -3.58 9.49
CA ASP A 60 16.19 -4.65 10.06
C ASP A 60 15.08 -5.07 9.08
N PRO A 61 14.93 -6.37 8.77
CA PRO A 61 13.89 -6.85 7.86
C PRO A 61 12.48 -6.44 8.24
N LEU A 62 12.17 -6.37 9.54
CA LEU A 62 10.88 -5.90 10.04
C LEU A 62 10.67 -4.42 9.69
N TYR A 63 11.67 -3.58 9.92
CA TYR A 63 11.58 -2.16 9.61
C TYR A 63 11.42 -1.91 8.11
N ILE A 64 12.17 -2.62 7.29
CA ILE A 64 12.07 -2.54 5.82
C ILE A 64 10.68 -2.95 5.35
N ALA A 65 10.18 -4.10 5.81
CA ALA A 65 8.85 -4.57 5.47
C ALA A 65 7.75 -3.58 5.90
N PHE A 66 7.86 -3.06 7.12
CA PHE A 66 6.92 -2.08 7.66
C PHE A 66 6.93 -0.77 6.85
N ARG A 67 8.12 -0.27 6.53
CA ARG A 67 8.29 0.96 5.74
C ARG A 67 7.63 0.86 4.37
N TYR A 68 7.91 -0.19 3.62
CA TYR A 68 7.32 -0.38 2.29
C TYR A 68 5.82 -0.65 2.37
N ALA A 69 5.38 -1.46 3.31
CA ALA A 69 3.95 -1.71 3.50
C ALA A 69 3.20 -0.42 3.86
N TYR A 70 3.76 0.41 4.73
CA TYR A 70 3.21 1.72 5.05
C TYR A 70 3.06 2.59 3.80
N CYS A 71 4.07 2.63 2.96
CA CYS A 71 4.02 3.41 1.71
C CYS A 71 2.92 2.90 0.76
N PHE A 72 2.78 1.59 0.59
CA PHE A 72 1.73 1.03 -0.25
C PHE A 72 0.33 1.27 0.32
N TYR A 73 0.16 1.17 1.63
CA TYR A 73 -1.11 1.53 2.28
C TYR A 73 -1.40 3.03 2.20
N MET A 74 -0.39 3.88 2.24
CA MET A 74 -0.56 5.32 2.03
C MET A 74 -1.13 5.60 0.64
N LEU A 75 -0.58 5.00 -0.39
CA LEU A 75 -1.09 5.15 -1.74
C LEU A 75 -2.48 4.52 -1.89
N TYR A 76 -2.71 3.35 -1.29
CA TYR A 76 -4.03 2.72 -1.21
C TYR A 76 -5.09 3.66 -0.63
N SER A 77 -4.77 4.31 0.46
CA SER A 77 -5.68 5.21 1.18
C SER A 77 -5.92 6.53 0.44
N THR A 78 -4.96 6.99 -0.35
CA THR A 78 -4.96 8.35 -0.92
C THR A 78 -5.16 8.40 -2.42
N CYS A 79 -5.09 7.28 -3.14
CA CYS A 79 -5.08 7.29 -4.61
C CYS A 79 -6.31 7.98 -5.23
N GLU A 80 -7.47 7.84 -4.62
CA GLU A 80 -8.69 8.52 -5.08
C GLU A 80 -8.59 10.05 -4.94
N PHE A 81 -7.98 10.52 -3.87
CA PHE A 81 -7.76 11.95 -3.63
C PHE A 81 -6.71 12.52 -4.58
N LEU A 82 -5.66 11.76 -4.84
CA LEU A 82 -4.65 12.11 -5.83
C LEU A 82 -5.27 12.17 -7.24
N ASN A 83 -6.17 11.25 -7.54
CA ASN A 83 -6.91 11.23 -8.80
C ASN A 83 -7.74 12.50 -9.00
N LEU A 84 -8.29 13.05 -7.93
CA LEU A 84 -9.21 14.20 -8.01
C LEU A 84 -8.51 15.54 -7.95
N LYS A 85 -7.34 15.64 -7.33
CA LYS A 85 -6.76 16.93 -6.96
C LYS A 85 -5.32 17.15 -7.39
N THR A 86 -4.48 16.13 -7.34
CA THR A 86 -3.02 16.33 -7.40
C THR A 86 -2.50 16.58 -8.79
N LEU A 87 -3.06 15.92 -9.78
CA LEU A 87 -2.60 16.02 -11.17
C LEU A 87 -3.42 16.99 -12.02
N GLY A 88 -4.47 17.61 -11.47
CA GLY A 88 -5.46 18.34 -12.25
C GLY A 88 -6.28 17.43 -13.15
N ASP A 89 -5.66 16.43 -13.73
CA ASP A 89 -6.25 15.41 -14.61
C ASP A 89 -6.45 14.05 -13.93
N GLY A 90 -6.03 13.92 -12.66
CA GLY A 90 -6.15 12.69 -11.87
C GLY A 90 -5.05 11.67 -12.14
N ILE A 91 -5.23 10.45 -11.63
CA ILE A 91 -4.38 9.32 -11.99
C ILE A 91 -4.77 8.88 -13.39
N VAL A 92 -3.83 8.92 -14.32
CA VAL A 92 -4.06 8.65 -15.72
C VAL A 92 -3.33 7.39 -16.18
N LYS A 93 -3.87 6.75 -17.19
CA LYS A 93 -3.19 5.71 -17.94
C LYS A 93 -2.85 6.25 -19.34
N THR A 94 -1.74 5.82 -19.86
CA THR A 94 -1.35 6.13 -21.24
C THR A 94 -2.08 5.19 -22.21
N VAL A 95 -2.72 5.75 -23.22
CA VAL A 95 -3.43 5.00 -24.25
C VAL A 95 -2.92 5.38 -25.64
N GLY A 96 -3.05 4.47 -26.58
CA GLY A 96 -2.60 4.65 -27.96
C GLY A 96 -1.25 4.03 -28.24
N LEU A 97 -0.92 3.88 -29.52
CA LEU A 97 0.31 3.21 -29.99
C LEU A 97 1.57 4.03 -29.70
N ASP A 98 1.44 5.34 -29.65
CA ASP A 98 2.53 6.29 -29.41
C ASP A 98 2.55 6.78 -27.95
N GLN A 99 1.66 6.29 -27.10
CA GLN A 99 1.51 6.69 -25.70
C GLN A 99 1.31 8.20 -25.50
N SER A 100 0.79 8.89 -26.51
CA SER A 100 0.58 10.33 -26.46
C SER A 100 -0.75 10.74 -25.81
N ALA A 101 -1.73 9.86 -25.77
CA ALA A 101 -3.02 10.11 -25.15
C ALA A 101 -3.07 9.52 -23.72
N THR A 102 -3.75 10.22 -22.82
CA THR A 102 -3.96 9.78 -21.44
C THR A 102 -5.45 9.79 -21.11
N GLU A 103 -5.86 8.83 -20.29
CA GLU A 103 -7.22 8.73 -19.76
C GLU A 103 -7.22 8.63 -18.25
N LEU A 104 -8.26 9.15 -17.63
CA LEU A 104 -8.52 8.91 -16.21
C LEU A 104 -8.85 7.44 -15.99
N LEU A 105 -8.37 6.89 -14.87
CA LEU A 105 -8.73 5.55 -14.48
C LEU A 105 -10.23 5.46 -14.17
N THR A 106 -10.87 4.40 -14.62
CA THR A 106 -12.25 4.08 -14.25
C THR A 106 -12.32 3.63 -12.79
N GLY A 107 -13.54 3.64 -12.21
CA GLY A 107 -13.75 3.12 -10.86
C GLY A 107 -13.26 1.67 -10.68
N ALA A 108 -13.51 0.81 -11.67
CA ALA A 108 -13.04 -0.58 -11.65
C ALA A 108 -11.50 -0.68 -11.70
N GLU A 109 -10.84 0.16 -12.49
CA GLU A 109 -9.39 0.22 -12.56
C GLU A 109 -8.76 0.74 -11.26
N ILE A 110 -9.37 1.73 -10.62
CA ILE A 110 -8.94 2.23 -9.29
C ILE A 110 -9.08 1.12 -8.25
N ASP A 111 -10.19 0.40 -8.22
CA ASP A 111 -10.40 -0.71 -7.30
C ASP A 111 -9.38 -1.83 -7.50
N ALA A 112 -9.07 -2.18 -8.74
CA ALA A 112 -8.04 -3.16 -9.07
C ALA A 112 -6.64 -2.67 -8.64
N PHE A 113 -6.35 -1.41 -8.82
CA PHE A 113 -5.10 -0.78 -8.39
C PHE A 113 -4.96 -0.80 -6.86
N LYS A 114 -6.02 -0.44 -6.13
CA LYS A 114 -6.07 -0.50 -4.67
C LYS A 114 -5.87 -1.92 -4.16
N ALA A 115 -6.55 -2.90 -4.75
CA ALA A 115 -6.39 -4.31 -4.37
C ALA A 115 -4.95 -4.79 -4.60
N ASN A 116 -4.30 -4.37 -5.65
CA ASN A 116 -2.89 -4.68 -5.93
C ASN A 116 -1.96 -4.08 -4.88
N LEU A 117 -2.18 -2.82 -4.49
CA LEU A 117 -1.39 -2.14 -3.46
C LEU A 117 -1.54 -2.83 -2.11
N GLU A 118 -2.75 -3.17 -1.72
CA GLU A 118 -3.04 -3.90 -0.49
C GLU A 118 -2.35 -5.26 -0.48
N LYS A 119 -2.46 -6.00 -1.58
CA LYS A 119 -1.79 -7.30 -1.73
C LYS A 119 -0.27 -7.19 -1.61
N ARG A 120 0.34 -6.16 -2.22
CA ARG A 120 1.78 -5.91 -2.10
C ARG A 120 2.19 -5.61 -0.66
N ALA A 121 1.42 -4.77 0.03
CA ALA A 121 1.68 -4.45 1.43
C ALA A 121 1.63 -5.69 2.31
N LEU A 122 0.58 -6.50 2.17
CA LEU A 122 0.42 -7.74 2.93
C LEU A 122 1.50 -8.78 2.59
N THR A 123 1.89 -8.88 1.34
CA THR A 123 2.98 -9.78 0.92
C THR A 123 4.31 -9.39 1.55
N LEU A 124 4.63 -8.10 1.61
CA LEU A 124 5.84 -7.59 2.25
C LEU A 124 5.85 -7.86 3.75
N LEU A 125 4.70 -7.72 4.41
CA LEU A 125 4.56 -8.00 5.83
C LEU A 125 4.60 -9.51 6.15
N GLY A 126 4.23 -10.36 5.22
CA GLY A 126 4.37 -11.83 5.24
C GLY A 126 4.37 -12.48 6.62
N ALA A 127 5.55 -12.79 7.14
CA ALA A 127 5.74 -13.45 8.43
C ALA A 127 5.26 -12.63 9.65
N TYR A 128 5.04 -11.34 9.51
CA TYR A 128 4.62 -10.44 10.59
C TYR A 128 3.10 -10.27 10.66
N LEU A 129 2.34 -10.86 9.74
CA LEU A 129 0.89 -10.75 9.70
C LEU A 129 0.23 -11.51 10.84
N ASN A 130 -0.80 -10.91 11.42
CA ASN A 130 -1.72 -11.59 12.32
C ASN A 130 -2.75 -12.43 11.52
N PRO A 131 -3.63 -13.22 12.19
CA PRO A 131 -4.64 -14.01 11.50
C PRO A 131 -5.56 -13.19 10.58
N THR A 132 -5.90 -11.97 10.96
CA THR A 132 -6.71 -11.06 10.14
C THR A 132 -5.99 -10.68 8.85
N GLY A 133 -4.70 -10.33 8.95
CA GLY A 133 -3.87 -10.00 7.79
C GLY A 133 -3.66 -11.21 6.87
N LEU A 134 -3.44 -12.39 7.42
CA LEU A 134 -3.31 -13.63 6.64
C LEU A 134 -4.60 -13.97 5.89
N ALA A 135 -5.75 -13.86 6.54
CA ALA A 135 -7.05 -14.09 5.91
C ALA A 135 -7.29 -13.09 4.76
N ARG A 136 -6.94 -11.83 4.96
CA ARG A 136 -7.07 -10.81 3.92
C ARG A 136 -6.15 -11.08 2.73
N LEU A 137 -4.91 -11.49 2.98
CA LEU A 137 -3.98 -11.87 1.92
C LEU A 137 -4.50 -13.05 1.09
N GLU A 138 -5.10 -14.05 1.73
CA GLU A 138 -5.75 -15.17 1.03
C GLU A 138 -6.90 -14.71 0.12
N GLN A 139 -7.72 -13.78 0.58
CA GLN A 139 -8.81 -13.21 -0.22
C GLN A 139 -8.30 -12.48 -1.46
N LEU A 140 -7.18 -11.77 -1.34
CA LEU A 140 -6.57 -11.02 -2.44
C LEU A 140 -5.74 -11.88 -3.38
N SER A 141 -5.40 -13.10 -2.96
CA SER A 141 -4.67 -14.08 -3.75
C SER A 141 -5.59 -15.27 -4.03
N PRO A 142 -6.54 -15.15 -4.99
CA PRO A 142 -7.44 -16.25 -5.26
C PRO A 142 -6.63 -17.48 -5.64
N ARG A 143 -6.92 -18.59 -4.97
CA ARG A 143 -6.34 -19.88 -5.32
C ARG A 143 -6.65 -20.12 -6.80
N PRO A 144 -5.67 -20.51 -7.62
CA PRO A 144 -5.98 -20.97 -8.96
C PRO A 144 -7.09 -22.01 -8.83
N ALA A 145 -8.16 -21.85 -9.62
CA ALA A 145 -9.25 -22.82 -9.64
C ALA A 145 -8.60 -24.19 -9.63
N ARG A 146 -8.90 -25.00 -8.61
CA ARG A 146 -8.48 -26.40 -8.60
C ARG A 146 -8.91 -26.93 -9.95
N LYS A 147 -7.95 -27.15 -10.83
CA LYS A 147 -8.24 -27.98 -11.99
C LYS A 147 -8.85 -29.24 -11.37
N LEU A 148 -10.14 -29.39 -11.51
CA LEU A 148 -10.75 -30.68 -11.29
C LEU A 148 -9.88 -31.64 -12.08
N ARG A 149 -9.00 -32.34 -11.36
CA ARG A 149 -8.46 -33.57 -11.92
C ARG A 149 -9.70 -34.42 -12.07
N VAL A 150 -10.28 -34.33 -13.25
CA VAL A 150 -11.15 -35.40 -13.72
C VAL A 150 -10.27 -36.61 -13.58
N GLY A 151 -10.54 -37.41 -12.54
CA GLY A 151 -9.82 -38.63 -12.32
C GLY A 151 -9.95 -39.43 -13.59
N VAL A 152 -8.91 -39.48 -14.36
CA VAL A 152 -8.78 -40.48 -15.39
C VAL A 152 -8.64 -41.75 -14.60
N ILE A 153 -9.68 -42.47 -14.58
CA ILE A 153 -9.72 -43.83 -14.08
C ILE A 153 -8.65 -44.63 -14.82
#